data_37e4ff088153aa0017f87ba775f51473
#
_entry.id   37e4ff088153aa0017f87ba775f51473
#
_cell.length_a   1.000
_cell.length_b   1.000
_cell.length_c   1.000
_cell.angle_alpha   90.00
_cell.angle_beta   90.00
_cell.angle_gamma   90.00
#
_symmetry.space_group_name_H-M   'P 1'
#
loop_
_entity.id
_entity.type
_entity.pdbx_description
1 polymer ?
#
loop_
_entity_poly.entity_id
_entity_poly.type
_entity_poly.pdbx_seq_one_letter_code
_entity_poly.pdbx_strand_id
1 'polypeptide(L)'
;MTNFEKKELLESTLRKQLIKKRIIQALVFFGLLAIGIVFWALREASKEVIVHGDEFLNGAFAWETVKYNENYVVGMIIGFVGASMAMVFLLTDMIFCRFDTAEANGHYITAYRGMTKNVVYVNGEEKDSVGIFSFTYVLETKLPDGVKISVTFARGAFLLAHITFSDNNPSVDL
;
A
#
# COMPACT_ATOMS: atom_id res chain seq x y z
N MET A 1 10.30 -7.36 32.29
CA MET A 1 9.79 -7.71 30.96
C MET A 1 10.88 -8.49 30.25
N THR A 2 10.60 -9.72 29.88
CA THR A 2 11.55 -10.60 29.20
C THR A 2 11.71 -10.19 27.73
N ASN A 3 12.78 -10.65 27.06
CA ASN A 3 12.96 -10.39 25.62
C ASN A 3 11.79 -10.95 24.82
N PHE A 4 11.24 -12.08 25.23
CA PHE A 4 10.07 -12.71 24.62
C PHE A 4 8.81 -11.84 24.74
N GLU A 5 8.51 -11.29 25.92
CA GLU A 5 7.37 -10.38 26.11
C GLU A 5 7.49 -9.10 25.27
N LYS A 6 8.70 -8.54 25.18
CA LYS A 6 8.98 -7.37 24.32
C LYS A 6 8.73 -7.68 22.84
N LYS A 7 9.16 -8.87 22.36
CA LYS A 7 8.90 -9.36 21.00
C LYS A 7 7.38 -9.44 20.73
N GLU A 8 6.62 -10.14 21.58
CA GLU A 8 5.18 -10.30 21.38
C GLU A 8 4.46 -8.95 21.36
N LEU A 9 4.83 -8.04 22.26
CA LEU A 9 4.26 -6.70 22.29
C LEU A 9 4.56 -5.94 21.00
N LEU A 10 5.80 -6.00 20.50
CA LEU A 10 6.19 -5.35 19.24
C LEU A 10 5.42 -5.94 18.06
N GLU A 11 5.39 -7.25 17.91
CA GLU A 11 4.66 -7.93 16.82
C GLU A 11 3.17 -7.60 16.83
N SER A 12 2.54 -7.62 18.00
CA SER A 12 1.11 -7.26 18.13
C SER A 12 0.87 -5.81 17.75
N THR A 13 1.78 -4.92 18.12
CA THR A 13 1.72 -3.48 17.79
C THR A 13 1.89 -3.25 16.29
N LEU A 14 2.89 -3.84 15.67
CA LEU A 14 3.12 -3.75 14.22
C LEU A 14 1.94 -4.30 13.43
N ARG A 15 1.40 -5.46 13.85
CA ARG A 15 0.22 -6.08 13.23
C ARG A 15 -1.00 -5.16 13.32
N LYS A 16 -1.28 -4.59 14.49
CA LYS A 16 -2.38 -3.64 14.68
C LYS A 16 -2.23 -2.39 13.81
N GLN A 17 -1.01 -1.85 13.72
CA GLN A 17 -0.72 -0.68 12.89
C GLN A 17 -0.95 -0.98 11.41
N LEU A 18 -0.49 -2.14 10.89
CA LEU A 18 -0.71 -2.55 9.51
C LEU A 18 -2.20 -2.73 9.21
N ILE A 19 -2.94 -3.42 10.08
CA ILE A 19 -4.38 -3.63 9.91
C ILE A 19 -5.12 -2.30 9.91
N LYS A 20 -4.85 -1.42 10.89
CA LYS A 20 -5.49 -0.09 10.97
C LYS A 20 -5.23 0.73 9.71
N LYS A 21 -4.01 0.75 9.22
CA LYS A 21 -3.63 1.45 8.00
C LYS A 21 -4.40 0.93 6.79
N ARG A 22 -4.47 -0.39 6.61
CA ARG A 22 -5.19 -1.05 5.50
C ARG A 22 -6.71 -0.78 5.55
N ILE A 23 -7.30 -0.78 6.74
CA ILE A 23 -8.71 -0.43 6.93
C ILE A 23 -8.96 1.02 6.47
N ILE A 24 -8.11 1.97 6.88
CA ILE A 24 -8.25 3.38 6.47
C ILE A 24 -8.13 3.52 4.95
N GLN A 25 -7.15 2.86 4.33
CA GLN A 25 -6.98 2.87 2.88
C GLN A 25 -8.18 2.27 2.14
N ALA A 26 -8.74 1.17 2.65
CA ALA A 26 -9.95 0.57 2.10
C ALA A 26 -11.17 1.50 2.23
N LEU A 27 -11.34 2.17 3.36
CA LEU A 27 -12.43 3.13 3.56
C LEU A 27 -12.30 4.33 2.59
N VAL A 28 -11.09 4.84 2.36
CA VAL A 28 -10.84 5.89 1.37
C VAL A 28 -11.20 5.42 -0.03
N PHE A 29 -10.77 4.20 -0.41
CA PHE A 29 -11.10 3.61 -1.70
C PHE A 29 -12.62 3.51 -1.91
N PHE A 30 -13.35 2.90 -0.97
CA PHE A 30 -14.81 2.75 -1.08
C PHE A 30 -15.55 4.09 -1.05
N GLY A 31 -15.07 5.06 -0.25
CA GLY A 31 -15.65 6.41 -0.21
C GLY A 31 -15.51 7.12 -1.56
N LEU A 32 -14.34 7.10 -2.17
CA LEU A 32 -14.11 7.70 -3.49
C LEU A 32 -14.88 6.98 -4.59
N LEU A 33 -14.96 5.64 -4.52
CA LEU A 33 -15.76 4.86 -5.46
C LEU A 33 -17.24 5.21 -5.37
N ALA A 34 -17.79 5.35 -4.17
CA ALA A 34 -19.18 5.76 -3.95
C ALA A 34 -19.45 7.16 -4.52
N ILE A 35 -18.52 8.11 -4.31
CA ILE A 35 -18.60 9.46 -4.91
C ILE A 35 -18.66 9.35 -6.43
N GLY A 36 -17.76 8.57 -7.05
CA GLY A 36 -17.73 8.35 -8.49
C GLY A 36 -19.06 7.80 -9.03
N ILE A 37 -19.65 6.83 -8.33
CA ILE A 37 -20.94 6.22 -8.71
C ILE A 37 -22.08 7.23 -8.58
N VAL A 38 -22.14 8.02 -7.50
CA VAL A 38 -23.18 9.05 -7.32
C VAL A 38 -23.10 10.09 -8.43
N PHE A 39 -21.91 10.61 -8.73
CA PHE A 39 -21.75 11.59 -9.80
C PHE A 39 -22.02 10.99 -11.19
N TRP A 40 -21.70 9.72 -11.40
CA TRP A 40 -22.09 9.01 -12.63
C TRP A 40 -23.62 8.93 -12.78
N ALA A 41 -24.34 8.58 -11.70
CA ALA A 41 -25.80 8.52 -11.72
C ALA A 41 -26.43 9.90 -11.97
N LEU A 42 -25.89 10.95 -11.32
CA LEU A 42 -26.34 12.33 -11.54
C LEU A 42 -26.06 12.81 -12.97
N ARG A 43 -24.92 12.42 -13.54
CA ARG A 43 -24.60 12.70 -14.95
C ARG A 43 -25.63 12.06 -15.88
N GLU A 44 -25.96 10.77 -15.68
CA GLU A 44 -26.96 10.09 -16.51
C GLU A 44 -28.35 10.72 -16.31
N ALA A 45 -28.74 11.11 -15.12
CA ALA A 45 -30.01 11.78 -14.84
C ALA A 45 -30.08 13.19 -15.46
N SER A 46 -28.94 13.86 -15.67
CA SER A 46 -28.87 15.20 -16.30
C SER A 46 -28.66 15.17 -17.81
N LYS A 47 -28.80 14.01 -18.42
CA LYS A 47 -28.61 13.81 -19.85
C LYS A 47 -29.69 14.53 -20.64
N GLU A 48 -29.30 15.50 -21.47
CA GLU A 48 -30.16 16.16 -22.44
C GLU A 48 -29.84 15.65 -23.86
N VAL A 49 -30.81 15.16 -24.55
CA VAL A 49 -30.68 14.78 -25.95
C VAL A 49 -31.22 15.91 -26.81
N ILE A 50 -30.31 16.57 -27.53
CA ILE A 50 -30.65 17.63 -28.47
C ILE A 50 -30.69 17.02 -29.86
N VAL A 51 -31.87 16.97 -30.44
CA VAL A 51 -32.06 16.50 -31.84
C VAL A 51 -31.90 17.70 -32.76
N HIS A 52 -30.93 17.65 -33.63
CA HIS A 52 -30.71 18.61 -34.69
C HIS A 52 -31.34 18.03 -35.96
N GLY A 53 -32.41 18.67 -36.45
CA GLY A 53 -33.05 18.31 -37.69
C GLY A 53 -32.74 19.34 -38.77
N ASP A 54 -32.55 18.88 -40.00
CA ASP A 54 -32.55 19.77 -41.16
C ASP A 54 -34.03 20.00 -41.60
N GLU A 55 -34.56 21.18 -41.28
CA GLU A 55 -35.91 21.55 -41.64
C GLU A 55 -36.13 21.53 -43.15
N PHE A 56 -35.02 21.70 -43.93
CA PHE A 56 -35.06 21.75 -45.39
C PHE A 56 -35.25 20.38 -46.09
N LEU A 57 -34.86 19.29 -45.39
CA LEU A 57 -34.87 17.93 -45.92
C LEU A 57 -35.87 17.01 -45.20
N ASN A 58 -36.93 17.58 -44.59
CA ASN A 58 -37.95 16.83 -43.84
C ASN A 58 -37.41 15.81 -42.85
N GLY A 59 -36.31 16.15 -42.18
CA GLY A 59 -35.70 15.30 -41.16
C GLY A 59 -34.86 14.13 -41.68
N ALA A 60 -34.57 14.07 -43.00
CA ALA A 60 -33.79 12.97 -43.58
C ALA A 60 -32.32 12.90 -43.04
N PHE A 61 -31.82 13.99 -42.46
CA PHE A 61 -30.50 14.07 -41.82
C PHE A 61 -30.63 14.61 -40.37
N ALA A 62 -31.36 13.88 -39.53
CA ALA A 62 -31.39 14.19 -38.11
C ALA A 62 -30.18 13.54 -37.41
N TRP A 63 -29.41 14.31 -36.61
CA TRP A 63 -28.39 13.77 -35.71
C TRP A 63 -28.69 14.19 -34.28
N GLU A 64 -28.37 13.30 -33.35
CA GLU A 64 -28.54 13.53 -31.93
C GLU A 64 -27.23 13.97 -31.30
N THR A 65 -27.26 15.03 -30.51
CA THR A 65 -26.14 15.44 -29.65
C THR A 65 -26.54 15.24 -28.21
N VAL A 66 -25.72 14.50 -27.47
CA VAL A 66 -25.94 14.28 -26.04
C VAL A 66 -25.13 15.28 -25.24
N LYS A 67 -25.81 16.09 -24.45
CA LYS A 67 -25.17 17.06 -23.54
C LYS A 67 -25.29 16.58 -22.11
N TYR A 68 -24.22 16.67 -21.38
CA TYR A 68 -24.13 16.34 -19.96
C TYR A 68 -23.76 17.57 -19.14
N ASN A 69 -24.16 17.58 -17.86
CA ASN A 69 -23.69 18.60 -16.95
C ASN A 69 -22.20 18.37 -16.63
N GLU A 70 -21.36 19.34 -16.99
CA GLU A 70 -19.90 19.25 -16.87
C GLU A 70 -19.44 19.04 -15.42
N ASN A 71 -20.12 19.65 -14.43
CA ASN A 71 -19.79 19.49 -13.02
C ASN A 71 -19.93 18.03 -12.56
N TYR A 72 -20.93 17.30 -13.06
CA TYR A 72 -21.12 15.89 -12.74
C TYR A 72 -20.09 15.01 -13.44
N VAL A 73 -19.67 15.35 -14.65
CA VAL A 73 -18.58 14.66 -15.35
C VAL A 73 -17.27 14.81 -14.58
N VAL A 74 -16.93 16.03 -14.14
CA VAL A 74 -15.71 16.28 -13.33
C VAL A 74 -15.76 15.51 -12.00
N GLY A 75 -16.88 15.56 -11.29
CA GLY A 75 -17.05 14.82 -10.03
C GLY A 75 -16.89 13.30 -10.20
N MET A 76 -17.47 12.76 -11.28
CA MET A 76 -17.31 11.34 -11.65
C MET A 76 -15.83 10.98 -11.91
N ILE A 77 -15.12 11.78 -12.69
CA ILE A 77 -13.70 11.55 -13.00
C ILE A 77 -12.87 11.57 -11.72
N ILE A 78 -13.05 12.59 -10.85
CA ILE A 78 -12.33 12.69 -9.58
C ILE A 78 -12.60 11.46 -8.71
N GLY A 79 -13.86 11.02 -8.61
CA GLY A 79 -14.23 9.83 -7.83
C GLY A 79 -13.55 8.56 -8.33
N PHE A 80 -13.65 8.25 -9.62
CA PHE A 80 -13.07 7.01 -10.17
C PHE A 80 -11.54 7.04 -10.24
N VAL A 81 -10.93 8.16 -10.65
CA VAL A 81 -9.46 8.28 -10.67
C VAL A 81 -8.90 8.21 -9.25
N GLY A 82 -9.53 8.92 -8.30
CA GLY A 82 -9.14 8.87 -6.89
C GLY A 82 -9.28 7.47 -6.31
N ALA A 83 -10.37 6.74 -6.58
CA ALA A 83 -10.55 5.36 -6.17
C ALA A 83 -9.47 4.44 -6.77
N SER A 84 -9.16 4.59 -8.06
CA SER A 84 -8.10 3.80 -8.71
C SER A 84 -6.74 4.01 -8.05
N MET A 85 -6.37 5.25 -7.75
CA MET A 85 -5.14 5.56 -7.02
C MET A 85 -5.14 4.97 -5.61
N ALA A 86 -6.24 5.10 -4.86
CA ALA A 86 -6.37 4.52 -3.52
C ALA A 86 -6.23 2.99 -3.55
N MET A 87 -6.78 2.32 -4.57
CA MET A 87 -6.63 0.89 -4.77
C MET A 87 -5.17 0.49 -5.03
N VAL A 88 -4.46 1.24 -5.87
CA VAL A 88 -3.02 1.00 -6.13
C VAL A 88 -2.22 1.12 -4.83
N PHE A 89 -2.49 2.15 -4.00
CA PHE A 89 -1.81 2.30 -2.71
C PHE A 89 -2.13 1.14 -1.75
N LEU A 90 -3.38 0.70 -1.68
CA LEU A 90 -3.78 -0.43 -0.84
C LEU A 90 -3.08 -1.72 -1.28
N LEU A 91 -3.09 -2.04 -2.58
CA LEU A 91 -2.41 -3.22 -3.13
C LEU A 91 -0.90 -3.16 -2.89
N THR A 92 -0.29 -2.00 -3.11
CA THR A 92 1.13 -1.78 -2.86
C THR A 92 1.46 -2.03 -1.38
N ASP A 93 0.64 -1.53 -0.45
CA ASP A 93 0.84 -1.77 0.98
C ASP A 93 0.71 -3.26 1.34
N MET A 94 -0.25 -3.96 0.75
CA MET A 94 -0.44 -5.40 0.98
C MET A 94 0.74 -6.24 0.47
N ILE A 95 1.34 -5.84 -0.65
CA ILE A 95 2.45 -6.56 -1.29
C ILE A 95 3.79 -6.27 -0.60
N PHE A 96 4.03 -5.00 -0.25
CA PHE A 96 5.36 -4.55 0.20
C PHE A 96 5.51 -4.43 1.71
N CYS A 97 4.43 -4.12 2.45
CA CYS A 97 4.54 -3.94 3.89
C CYS A 97 4.34 -5.26 4.63
N ARG A 98 5.40 -5.74 5.25
CA ARG A 98 5.41 -6.95 6.09
C ARG A 98 6.48 -6.83 7.17
N PHE A 99 6.40 -7.71 8.14
CA PHE A 99 7.48 -7.93 9.09
C PHE A 99 7.73 -9.43 9.26
N ASP A 100 8.96 -9.76 9.57
CA ASP A 100 9.41 -11.10 9.91
C ASP A 100 10.30 -11.03 11.14
N THR A 101 10.33 -12.11 11.92
CA THR A 101 11.13 -12.21 13.14
C THR A 101 11.98 -13.47 13.09
N ALA A 102 13.26 -13.32 13.40
CA ALA A 102 14.21 -14.42 13.61
C ALA A 102 14.75 -14.36 15.04
N GLU A 103 15.28 -15.49 15.50
CA GLU A 103 16.00 -15.61 16.77
C GLU A 103 17.44 -15.99 16.50
N ALA A 104 18.36 -15.26 17.11
CA ALA A 104 19.79 -15.56 17.06
C ALA A 104 20.42 -15.28 18.43
N ASN A 105 21.14 -16.25 18.98
CA ASN A 105 21.82 -16.16 20.29
C ASN A 105 20.94 -15.69 21.45
N GLY A 106 19.66 -16.13 21.49
CA GLY A 106 18.71 -15.72 22.52
C GLY A 106 18.20 -14.26 22.37
N HIS A 107 18.49 -13.61 21.25
CA HIS A 107 17.96 -12.31 20.88
C HIS A 107 16.93 -12.44 19.76
N TYR A 108 15.84 -11.68 19.85
CA TYR A 108 14.81 -11.60 18.82
C TYR A 108 15.08 -10.41 17.91
N ILE A 109 15.16 -10.68 16.60
CA ILE A 109 15.38 -9.69 15.57
C ILE A 109 14.11 -9.59 14.75
N THR A 110 13.41 -8.47 14.82
CA THR A 110 12.21 -8.21 14.03
C THR A 110 12.55 -7.20 12.93
N ALA A 111 12.45 -7.62 11.70
CA ALA A 111 12.63 -6.75 10.55
C ALA A 111 11.26 -6.32 10.01
N TYR A 112 11.02 -5.03 9.94
CA TYR A 112 9.81 -4.43 9.39
C TYR A 112 10.12 -3.72 8.08
N ARG A 113 9.41 -4.09 7.03
CA ARG A 113 9.42 -3.41 5.74
C ARG A 113 8.14 -2.58 5.60
N GLY A 114 8.32 -1.27 5.51
CA GLY A 114 7.21 -0.32 5.29
C GLY A 114 7.25 0.28 3.89
N MET A 115 6.32 1.19 3.57
CA MET A 115 6.31 1.91 2.29
C MET A 115 7.38 3.01 2.21
N THR A 116 7.79 3.56 3.33
CA THR A 116 8.71 4.72 3.41
C THR A 116 10.04 4.39 4.06
N LYS A 117 10.07 3.40 4.94
CA LYS A 117 11.28 2.96 5.64
C LYS A 117 11.26 1.47 5.95
N ASN A 118 12.43 0.88 5.97
CA ASN A 118 12.71 -0.43 6.54
C ASN A 118 13.32 -0.24 7.92
N VAL A 119 12.94 -1.03 8.89
CA VAL A 119 13.39 -0.91 10.27
C VAL A 119 13.79 -2.27 10.82
N VAL A 120 14.88 -2.32 11.57
CA VAL A 120 15.31 -3.50 12.30
C VAL A 120 15.21 -3.22 13.80
N TYR A 121 14.51 -4.09 14.49
CA TYR A 121 14.37 -4.10 15.94
C TYR A 121 15.14 -5.28 16.52
N VAL A 122 15.85 -5.05 17.63
CA VAL A 122 16.47 -6.11 18.41
C VAL A 122 15.85 -6.09 19.81
N ASN A 123 15.30 -7.19 20.24
CA ASN A 123 14.58 -7.31 21.52
C ASN A 123 13.50 -6.24 21.74
N GLY A 124 12.81 -5.84 20.65
CA GLY A 124 11.76 -4.84 20.67
C GLY A 124 12.23 -3.38 20.61
N GLU A 125 13.55 -3.12 20.53
CA GLU A 125 14.11 -1.77 20.39
C GLU A 125 14.56 -1.51 18.96
N GLU A 126 14.21 -0.34 18.40
CA GLU A 126 14.67 0.07 17.07
C GLU A 126 16.21 0.27 17.13
N LYS A 127 16.93 -0.47 16.30
CA LYS A 127 18.39 -0.38 16.24
C LYS A 127 18.87 0.30 14.97
N ASP A 128 18.19 0.06 13.86
CA ASP A 128 18.58 0.65 12.58
C ASP A 128 17.36 0.85 11.68
N SER A 129 17.44 1.87 10.81
CA SER A 129 16.38 2.13 9.84
C SER A 129 16.91 2.80 8.59
N VAL A 130 16.34 2.48 7.44
CA VAL A 130 16.70 3.07 6.14
C VAL A 130 15.47 3.37 5.31
N GLY A 131 15.53 4.48 4.56
CA GLY A 131 14.49 4.87 3.62
C GLY A 131 14.44 3.95 2.39
N ILE A 132 13.29 3.87 1.72
CA ILE A 132 13.06 2.93 0.62
C ILE A 132 13.29 3.62 -0.74
N PHE A 133 14.52 3.82 -1.14
CA PHE A 133 14.82 4.28 -2.50
C PHE A 133 15.60 3.27 -3.35
N SER A 134 15.90 2.07 -2.84
CA SER A 134 16.53 1.00 -3.60
C SER A 134 15.72 -0.31 -3.60
N PHE A 135 16.00 -1.17 -4.58
CA PHE A 135 15.30 -2.44 -4.76
C PHE A 135 15.73 -3.51 -3.75
N THR A 136 16.94 -3.42 -3.27
CA THR A 136 17.50 -4.33 -2.27
C THR A 136 18.31 -3.53 -1.26
N TYR A 137 18.06 -3.78 0.02
CA TYR A 137 18.79 -3.19 1.13
C TYR A 137 19.33 -4.26 2.02
N VAL A 138 20.55 -4.07 2.46
CA VAL A 138 21.15 -4.85 3.54
C VAL A 138 21.39 -3.91 4.70
N LEU A 139 20.78 -4.22 5.85
CA LEU A 139 21.05 -3.54 7.11
C LEU A 139 21.90 -4.45 7.99
N GLU A 140 23.06 -3.99 8.41
CA GLU A 140 23.90 -4.70 9.36
C GLU A 140 23.62 -4.16 10.75
N THR A 141 23.14 -5.02 11.64
CA THR A 141 22.91 -4.67 13.03
C THR A 141 23.81 -5.52 13.94
N LYS A 142 24.24 -4.92 15.06
CA LYS A 142 24.99 -5.63 16.10
C LYS A 142 24.05 -6.02 17.22
N LEU A 143 24.10 -7.30 17.60
CA LEU A 143 23.44 -7.79 18.80
C LEU A 143 24.16 -7.31 20.06
N PRO A 144 23.50 -7.35 21.23
CA PRO A 144 24.11 -6.98 22.50
C PRO A 144 25.36 -7.82 22.88
N ASP A 145 25.46 -9.04 22.38
CA ASP A 145 26.62 -9.94 22.53
C ASP A 145 27.74 -9.67 21.52
N GLY A 146 27.59 -8.67 20.64
CA GLY A 146 28.60 -8.25 19.68
C GLY A 146 28.50 -8.96 18.31
N VAL A 147 27.66 -9.96 18.17
CA VAL A 147 27.42 -10.66 16.90
C VAL A 147 26.79 -9.71 15.87
N LYS A 148 27.30 -9.73 14.65
CA LYS A 148 26.75 -8.94 13.53
C LYS A 148 25.78 -9.79 12.74
N ILE A 149 24.59 -9.26 12.52
CA ILE A 149 23.57 -9.86 11.68
C ILE A 149 23.26 -8.95 10.52
N SER A 150 23.20 -9.52 9.33
CA SER A 150 22.74 -8.84 8.13
C SER A 150 21.26 -9.16 7.88
N VAL A 151 20.44 -8.14 7.76
CA VAL A 151 19.03 -8.24 7.39
C VAL A 151 18.89 -7.72 5.98
N THR A 152 18.55 -8.60 5.04
CA THR A 152 18.35 -8.26 3.64
C THR A 152 16.88 -8.08 3.33
N PHE A 153 16.52 -6.90 2.83
CA PHE A 153 15.19 -6.59 2.32
C PHE A 153 15.24 -6.63 0.80
N ALA A 154 14.72 -7.69 0.20
CA ALA A 154 14.72 -7.90 -1.24
C ALA A 154 13.30 -7.90 -1.82
N ARG A 155 13.19 -7.73 -3.14
CA ARG A 155 12.00 -8.06 -3.92
C ARG A 155 12.18 -9.45 -4.51
N GLY A 156 11.34 -10.40 -4.12
CA GLY A 156 11.29 -11.71 -4.71
C GLY A 156 10.63 -11.72 -6.10
N ALA A 157 10.59 -12.89 -6.73
CA ALA A 157 9.75 -13.14 -7.90
C ALA A 157 8.31 -12.70 -7.58
N PHE A 158 7.59 -12.13 -8.54
CA PHE A 158 6.26 -11.53 -8.37
C PHE A 158 6.21 -10.28 -7.48
N LEU A 159 7.32 -9.55 -7.32
CA LEU A 159 7.41 -8.31 -6.54
C LEU A 159 7.07 -8.45 -5.04
N LEU A 160 6.88 -9.66 -4.53
CA LEU A 160 6.63 -9.88 -3.11
C LEU A 160 7.85 -9.47 -2.28
N ALA A 161 7.57 -8.79 -1.16
CA ALA A 161 8.63 -8.45 -0.21
C ALA A 161 9.22 -9.72 0.39
N HIS A 162 10.54 -9.82 0.37
CA HIS A 162 11.30 -10.91 0.98
C HIS A 162 12.27 -10.35 2.00
N ILE A 163 12.29 -10.92 3.19
CA ILE A 163 13.19 -10.55 4.27
C ILE A 163 13.99 -11.79 4.61
N THR A 164 15.31 -11.68 4.53
CA THR A 164 16.22 -12.75 4.93
C THR A 164 17.18 -12.27 6.01
N PHE A 165 17.48 -13.14 6.93
CA PHE A 165 18.44 -12.92 7.99
C PHE A 165 19.67 -13.78 7.71
N SER A 166 20.85 -13.22 7.85
CA SER A 166 22.12 -13.96 7.68
C SER A 166 23.07 -13.56 8.80
N ASP A 167 23.67 -14.56 9.42
CA ASP A 167 24.74 -14.34 10.36
C ASP A 167 26.06 -14.15 9.59
N ASN A 168 26.75 -13.04 9.86
CA ASN A 168 28.06 -12.77 9.27
C ASN A 168 29.19 -13.48 10.03
N ASN A 169 28.87 -14.33 11.00
CA ASN A 169 29.86 -15.14 11.70
C ASN A 169 29.97 -16.51 10.99
N PRO A 170 31.13 -16.90 10.42
CA PRO A 170 31.27 -18.09 9.59
C PRO A 170 31.14 -19.43 10.34
N SER A 171 30.64 -19.42 11.57
CA SER A 171 30.58 -20.61 12.44
C SER A 171 29.18 -21.02 12.92
N VAL A 172 28.10 -20.41 12.42
CA VAL A 172 26.73 -20.79 12.80
C VAL A 172 25.86 -20.91 11.56
N ASP A 173 25.58 -22.11 11.11
CA ASP A 173 24.49 -22.41 10.17
C ASP A 173 23.15 -22.20 10.90
N LEU A 174 22.30 -21.32 10.39
CA LEU A 174 20.93 -21.07 10.85
C LEU A 174 19.96 -22.03 10.16
#